data_2d5ae80ed42d7f216b73c3e37f52a236
#
_entry.id   2d5ae80ed42d7f216b73c3e37f52a236
#
_cell.length_a   1.000
_cell.length_b   1.000
_cell.length_c   1.000
_cell.angle_alpha   90.00
_cell.angle_beta   90.00
_cell.angle_gamma   90.00
#
_symmetry.space_group_name_H-M   'P 1'
#
loop_
_entity.id
_entity.type
_entity.pdbx_description
1 polymer ?
#
loop_
_entity_poly.entity_id
_entity_poly.type
_entity_poly.pdbx_seq_one_letter_code
_entity_poly.pdbx_strand_id
1 'polypeptide(L)'
;MRDTAEEYVLFPEDIGTHLSIDETCLSHDELYTIVTNKSFKGRKGSLVAMVKGTKAEVVIDVLRKISAGKRSLVKEVTLDLSPSMQLIVKRVFPCSIQVSDRFHVQKLLGEALEEIRIKHRWEAIDAENERI
;
A
#
# COMPACT_ATOMS: atom_id res chain seq x y z
N MET A 1 -16.98 7.96 13.24
CA MET A 1 -16.83 7.72 12.82
C MET A 1 -16.51 7.41 12.05
N ARG A 2 -16.46 7.24 11.32
CA ARG A 2 -16.11 6.83 10.65
C ARG A 2 -15.45 7.22 9.72
N ASP A 3 -14.85 7.94 9.56
CA ASP A 3 -14.05 8.33 8.74
C ASP A 3 -13.02 7.51 8.36
N THR A 4 -12.96 6.37 8.66
CA THR A 4 -12.03 5.43 8.32
C THR A 4 -12.24 5.01 6.92
N ALA A 5 -11.23 4.52 6.27
CA ALA A 5 -11.34 3.94 4.96
C ALA A 5 -12.21 2.73 5.10
N GLU A 6 -13.36 2.78 4.45
CA GLU A 6 -14.20 1.62 4.49
C GLU A 6 -13.76 0.61 3.51
N GLU A 7 -12.96 0.99 2.51
CA GLU A 7 -12.45 0.04 1.55
C GLU A 7 -10.96 -0.09 1.69
N TYR A 8 -10.53 -1.18 2.25
CA TYR A 8 -9.11 -1.47 2.34
C TYR A 8 -8.91 -2.98 2.43
N VAL A 9 -7.71 -3.42 2.09
CA VAL A 9 -7.27 -4.78 2.35
C VAL A 9 -5.96 -4.70 3.10
N LEU A 10 -5.71 -5.67 3.95
CA LEU A 10 -4.54 -5.65 4.80
C LEU A 10 -4.05 -7.08 4.97
N PHE A 11 -2.77 -7.29 4.67
CA PHE A 11 -2.15 -8.60 4.80
C PHE A 11 -0.91 -8.47 5.67
N PRO A 12 -1.09 -8.43 6.99
CA PRO A 12 0.06 -8.24 7.88
C PRO A 12 1.10 -9.32 7.74
N GLU A 13 0.68 -10.50 7.32
CA GLU A 13 1.61 -11.61 7.17
C GLU A 13 2.60 -11.39 6.02
N ASP A 14 2.29 -10.47 5.11
CA ASP A 14 3.16 -10.22 3.97
C ASP A 14 4.19 -9.12 4.24
N ILE A 15 4.22 -8.59 5.44
CA ILE A 15 5.14 -7.51 5.74
C ILE A 15 6.58 -8.05 5.78
N GLY A 16 7.52 -7.24 5.40
CA GLY A 16 8.93 -7.62 5.40
C GLY A 16 9.81 -6.44 5.73
N THR A 17 11.10 -6.55 5.48
CA THR A 17 12.04 -5.50 5.85
C THR A 17 12.09 -4.35 4.86
N HIS A 18 11.73 -4.60 3.60
CA HIS A 18 11.81 -3.58 2.55
C HIS A 18 10.47 -3.45 1.87
N LEU A 19 9.85 -2.30 2.02
CA LEU A 19 8.51 -2.05 1.47
C LEU A 19 8.53 -0.90 0.48
N SER A 20 7.47 -0.80 -0.30
CA SER A 20 7.23 0.35 -1.16
C SER A 20 5.83 0.86 -0.89
N ILE A 21 5.65 2.18 -0.98
CA ILE A 21 4.33 2.78 -0.81
C ILE A 21 4.11 3.79 -1.93
N ASP A 22 2.93 3.78 -2.53
CA ASP A 22 2.61 4.69 -3.61
C ASP A 22 1.10 4.86 -3.69
N GLU A 23 0.65 5.79 -4.50
CA GLU A 23 -0.79 5.97 -4.72
C GLU A 23 -1.10 5.68 -6.17
N THR A 24 -2.28 5.19 -6.43
CA THR A 24 -2.73 4.87 -7.76
C THR A 24 -4.22 5.12 -7.90
N CYS A 25 -4.66 5.37 -9.12
CA CYS A 25 -6.07 5.56 -9.42
C CYS A 25 -6.57 4.27 -10.05
N LEU A 26 -7.50 3.61 -9.40
CA LEU A 26 -8.00 2.32 -9.88
C LEU A 26 -9.27 2.45 -10.70
N SER A 27 -10.12 3.41 -10.39
CA SER A 27 -11.36 3.51 -11.11
C SER A 27 -11.82 4.95 -11.03
N HIS A 28 -12.18 5.52 -12.14
CA HIS A 28 -12.61 6.90 -12.24
C HIS A 28 -11.61 7.81 -11.50
N ASP A 29 -12.02 8.51 -10.52
CA ASP A 29 -11.12 9.41 -9.83
C ASP A 29 -10.76 8.93 -8.45
N GLU A 30 -10.94 7.66 -8.17
CA GLU A 30 -10.67 7.16 -6.82
C GLU A 30 -9.22 6.77 -6.67
N LEU A 31 -8.55 7.39 -5.72
CA LEU A 31 -7.16 7.11 -5.46
C LEU A 31 -7.02 6.13 -4.31
N TYR A 32 -6.03 5.29 -4.42
CA TYR A 32 -5.71 4.30 -3.38
C TYR A 32 -4.24 4.40 -3.01
N THR A 33 -3.95 4.15 -1.75
CA THR A 33 -2.57 4.05 -1.27
C THR A 33 -2.23 2.57 -1.18
N ILE A 34 -1.12 2.18 -1.77
CA ILE A 34 -0.73 0.77 -1.85
C ILE A 34 0.63 0.57 -1.22
N VAL A 35 0.73 -0.46 -0.38
CA VAL A 35 1.98 -0.83 0.28
C VAL A 35 2.35 -2.23 -0.18
N THR A 36 3.55 -2.40 -0.69
CA THR A 36 4.00 -3.69 -1.18
C THR A 36 5.33 -4.09 -0.55
N ASN A 37 5.60 -5.39 -0.54
CA ASN A 37 6.84 -5.95 -0.06
C ASN A 37 7.79 -6.12 -1.26
N LYS A 38 8.86 -5.35 -1.27
CA LYS A 38 9.78 -5.35 -2.41
C LYS A 38 10.47 -6.69 -2.62
N SER A 39 10.64 -7.45 -1.58
CA SER A 39 11.33 -8.73 -1.69
C SER A 39 10.54 -9.76 -2.47
N PHE A 40 9.24 -9.53 -2.61
CA PHE A 40 8.37 -10.51 -3.27
C PHE A 40 7.85 -10.00 -4.61
N LYS A 41 8.53 -9.08 -5.23
CA LYS A 41 8.00 -8.40 -6.42
C LYS A 41 7.40 -9.39 -7.41
N GLY A 42 6.16 -9.16 -7.76
CA GLY A 42 5.45 -9.98 -8.72
C GLY A 42 5.00 -11.32 -8.23
N ARG A 43 5.32 -11.69 -6.99
CA ARG A 43 4.92 -12.98 -6.46
C ARG A 43 3.76 -12.84 -5.52
N LYS A 44 3.15 -13.96 -5.20
CA LYS A 44 2.18 -14.02 -4.16
C LYS A 44 2.82 -13.51 -2.88
N GLY A 45 2.09 -12.71 -2.13
CA GLY A 45 2.61 -12.18 -0.89
C GLY A 45 3.31 -10.85 -1.04
N SER A 46 3.27 -10.23 -2.22
CA SER A 46 3.89 -8.92 -2.37
C SER A 46 3.02 -7.81 -1.83
N LEU A 47 1.71 -7.99 -1.76
CA LEU A 47 0.83 -6.93 -1.31
C LEU A 47 0.70 -6.94 0.20
N VAL A 48 1.02 -5.81 0.85
CA VAL A 48 0.85 -5.67 2.28
C VAL A 48 -0.46 -4.98 2.59
N ALA A 49 -0.80 -3.93 1.86
CA ALA A 49 -2.03 -3.20 2.13
C ALA A 49 -2.45 -2.38 0.93
N MET A 50 -3.75 -2.16 0.80
CA MET A 50 -4.29 -1.23 -0.16
C MET A 50 -5.42 -0.51 0.53
N VAL A 51 -5.37 0.82 0.55
CA VAL A 51 -6.30 1.64 1.30
C VAL A 51 -6.90 2.68 0.38
N LYS A 52 -8.23 2.76 0.35
CA LYS A 52 -8.89 3.78 -0.45
C LYS A 52 -8.59 5.16 0.13
N GLY A 53 -8.14 6.06 -0.71
CA GLY A 53 -7.82 7.41 -0.31
C GLY A 53 -6.33 7.61 -0.11
N THR A 54 -5.96 8.88 0.05
CA THR A 54 -4.56 9.23 0.23
C THR A 54 -4.35 10.13 1.44
N LYS A 55 -5.37 10.34 2.24
CA LYS A 55 -5.22 11.14 3.44
C LYS A 55 -4.37 10.40 4.43
N ALA A 56 -3.32 11.05 4.91
CA ALA A 56 -2.36 10.39 5.77
C ALA A 56 -3.04 9.78 7.00
N GLU A 57 -3.97 10.49 7.60
CA GLU A 57 -4.63 10.02 8.82
C GLU A 57 -5.37 8.72 8.61
N VAL A 58 -6.07 8.61 7.48
CA VAL A 58 -6.84 7.41 7.17
C VAL A 58 -5.91 6.23 6.94
N VAL A 59 -4.87 6.45 6.15
CA VAL A 59 -3.92 5.39 5.84
C VAL A 59 -3.18 4.93 7.09
N ILE A 60 -2.79 5.88 7.94
CA ILE A 60 -2.11 5.56 9.18
C ILE A 60 -2.99 4.69 10.07
N ASP A 61 -4.27 5.03 10.18
CA ASP A 61 -5.18 4.24 11.01
C ASP A 61 -5.27 2.80 10.52
N VAL A 62 -5.36 2.59 9.21
CA VAL A 62 -5.44 1.25 8.68
C VAL A 62 -4.14 0.49 8.92
N LEU A 63 -3.00 1.12 8.63
CA LEU A 63 -1.72 0.42 8.74
C LEU A 63 -1.36 0.14 10.20
N ARG A 64 -1.87 0.92 11.12
CA ARG A 64 -1.62 0.66 12.52
C ARG A 64 -2.34 -0.57 13.04
N LYS A 65 -3.24 -1.13 12.26
CA LYS A 65 -3.84 -2.42 12.62
C LYS A 65 -2.81 -3.54 12.54
N ILE A 66 -1.71 -3.34 11.83
CA ILE A 66 -0.60 -4.27 11.86
C ILE A 66 0.09 -4.11 13.22
N SER A 67 0.45 -5.22 13.85
CA SER A 67 1.04 -5.15 15.19
C SER A 67 2.35 -4.36 15.18
N ALA A 68 2.64 -3.72 16.30
CA ALA A 68 3.85 -2.92 16.41
C ALA A 68 5.11 -3.76 16.20
N GLY A 69 5.08 -5.01 16.62
CA GLY A 69 6.22 -5.90 16.41
C GLY A 69 6.52 -6.12 14.94
N LYS A 70 5.46 -6.33 14.13
CA LYS A 70 5.66 -6.49 12.69
C LYS A 70 6.10 -5.20 12.04
N ARG A 71 5.52 -4.07 12.47
CA ARG A 71 5.89 -2.79 11.89
C ARG A 71 7.35 -2.44 12.17
N SER A 72 7.87 -2.86 13.30
CA SER A 72 9.24 -2.58 13.64
C SER A 72 10.24 -3.41 12.84
N LEU A 73 9.78 -4.43 12.12
CA LEU A 73 10.66 -5.20 11.24
C LEU A 73 11.03 -4.42 9.99
N VAL A 74 10.27 -3.41 9.64
CA VAL A 74 10.48 -2.67 8.39
C VAL A 74 11.69 -1.77 8.55
N LYS A 75 12.68 -1.96 7.67
CA LYS A 75 13.92 -1.20 7.72
C LYS A 75 14.00 -0.14 6.65
N GLU A 76 13.30 -0.33 5.56
CA GLU A 76 13.37 0.59 4.45
C GLU A 76 12.03 0.68 3.76
N VAL A 77 11.58 1.88 3.44
CA VAL A 77 10.36 2.08 2.65
C VAL A 77 10.71 2.99 1.48
N THR A 78 10.44 2.52 0.28
CA THR A 78 10.61 3.31 -0.93
C THR A 78 9.31 4.04 -1.21
N LEU A 79 9.38 5.33 -1.43
CA LEU A 79 8.18 6.14 -1.61
C LEU A 79 8.47 7.36 -2.46
N ASP A 80 7.40 7.96 -2.97
CA ASP A 80 7.48 9.24 -3.61
C ASP A 80 7.49 10.25 -2.46
N LEU A 81 8.45 11.12 -2.39
CA LEU A 81 8.67 11.96 -1.23
C LEU A 81 7.68 13.10 -1.11
N SER A 82 6.40 12.83 -1.16
CA SER A 82 5.37 13.83 -0.87
C SER A 82 5.20 13.92 0.64
N PRO A 83 4.75 15.08 1.15
CA PRO A 83 4.60 15.23 2.60
C PRO A 83 3.68 14.18 3.23
N SER A 84 2.58 13.84 2.57
CA SER A 84 1.67 12.88 3.17
C SER A 84 2.27 11.49 3.21
N MET A 85 3.00 11.08 2.18
CA MET A 85 3.65 9.77 2.18
C MET A 85 4.74 9.71 3.24
N GLN A 86 5.53 10.78 3.37
CA GLN A 86 6.55 10.83 4.40
C GLN A 86 5.96 10.72 5.79
N LEU A 87 4.83 11.38 6.01
CA LEU A 87 4.17 11.34 7.31
C LEU A 87 3.67 9.93 7.62
N ILE A 88 3.07 9.26 6.65
CA ILE A 88 2.58 7.91 6.84
C ILE A 88 3.72 7.00 7.27
N VAL A 89 4.83 7.04 6.55
CA VAL A 89 5.96 6.16 6.85
C VAL A 89 6.56 6.49 8.21
N LYS A 90 6.68 7.76 8.53
CA LYS A 90 7.25 8.16 9.79
C LYS A 90 6.41 7.68 10.98
N ARG A 91 5.08 7.73 10.84
CA ARG A 91 4.19 7.34 11.93
C ARG A 91 4.00 5.84 12.02
N VAL A 92 3.98 5.16 10.90
CA VAL A 92 3.68 3.72 10.88
C VAL A 92 4.95 2.89 11.03
N PHE A 93 6.04 3.31 10.36
CA PHE A 93 7.28 2.56 10.36
C PHE A 93 8.43 3.45 10.86
N PRO A 94 8.42 3.81 12.13
CA PRO A 94 9.39 4.79 12.64
C PRO A 94 10.83 4.30 12.64
N CYS A 95 11.04 2.99 12.55
CA CYS A 95 12.40 2.44 12.52
C CYS A 95 12.96 2.35 11.11
N SER A 96 12.19 2.77 10.10
CA SER A 96 12.61 2.59 8.72
C SER A 96 13.30 3.82 8.18
N ILE A 97 14.04 3.61 7.08
CA ILE A 97 14.66 4.68 6.33
C ILE A 97 13.80 4.93 5.10
N GLN A 98 13.57 6.19 4.77
CA GLN A 98 12.77 6.56 3.60
C GLN A 98 13.68 6.72 2.39
N VAL A 99 13.32 6.05 1.29
CA VAL A 99 14.12 6.07 0.06
C VAL A 99 13.21 6.47 -1.09
N SER A 100 13.71 7.33 -1.97
CA SER A 100 12.96 7.75 -3.15
C SER A 100 13.41 6.96 -4.36
N ASP A 101 12.50 6.27 -5.03
CA ASP A 101 12.83 5.52 -6.23
C ASP A 101 11.58 5.35 -7.09
N ARG A 102 11.37 6.30 -7.98
CA ARG A 102 10.17 6.33 -8.77
C ARG A 102 9.95 5.13 -9.66
N PHE A 103 10.98 4.68 -10.32
CA PHE A 103 10.82 3.61 -11.29
C PHE A 103 10.45 2.30 -10.64
N HIS A 104 11.13 2.00 -9.55
CA HIS A 104 10.86 0.76 -8.85
C HIS A 104 9.44 0.72 -8.29
N VAL A 105 8.99 1.84 -7.75
CA VAL A 105 7.66 1.90 -7.15
C VAL A 105 6.59 1.62 -8.19
N GLN A 106 6.70 2.20 -9.36
CA GLN A 106 5.69 2.00 -10.39
C GLN A 106 5.61 0.55 -10.86
N LYS A 107 6.75 -0.09 -10.98
CA LYS A 107 6.78 -1.47 -11.42
C LYS A 107 6.13 -2.37 -10.38
N LEU A 108 6.50 -2.19 -9.12
CA LEU A 108 5.94 -3.00 -8.05
C LEU A 108 4.44 -2.78 -7.88
N LEU A 109 3.98 -1.58 -8.17
CA LEU A 109 2.57 -1.26 -8.08
C LEU A 109 1.77 -2.08 -9.08
N GLY A 110 2.21 -2.16 -10.31
CA GLY A 110 1.52 -2.95 -11.31
C GLY A 110 1.41 -4.42 -10.92
N GLU A 111 2.47 -4.95 -10.36
CA GLU A 111 2.48 -6.35 -9.94
C GLU A 111 1.55 -6.56 -8.75
N ALA A 112 1.47 -5.61 -7.84
CA ALA A 112 0.58 -5.72 -6.70
C ALA A 112 -0.88 -5.70 -7.13
N LEU A 113 -1.21 -4.87 -8.11
CA LEU A 113 -2.58 -4.81 -8.60
C LEU A 113 -3.01 -6.13 -9.24
N GLU A 114 -2.09 -6.76 -9.94
CA GLU A 114 -2.38 -8.05 -10.53
C GLU A 114 -2.68 -9.09 -9.45
N GLU A 115 -1.91 -9.06 -8.38
CA GLU A 115 -2.13 -9.99 -7.29
C GLU A 115 -3.50 -9.80 -6.62
N ILE A 116 -3.94 -8.56 -6.48
CA ILE A 116 -5.24 -8.29 -5.91
C ILE A 116 -6.35 -8.91 -6.74
N ARG A 117 -6.27 -8.78 -8.04
CA ARG A 117 -7.28 -9.35 -8.90
C ARG A 117 -7.39 -10.84 -8.74
N ILE A 118 -6.28 -11.50 -8.64
CA ILE A 118 -6.26 -12.95 -8.52
C ILE A 118 -6.69 -13.39 -7.13
N LYS A 119 -6.14 -12.74 -6.11
CA LYS A 119 -6.30 -13.22 -4.76
C LYS A 119 -7.66 -12.91 -4.17
N HIS A 120 -8.19 -11.74 -4.45
CA HIS A 120 -9.38 -11.27 -3.78
C HIS A 120 -10.55 -10.99 -4.70
N ARG A 121 -10.37 -11.17 -5.98
CA ARG A 121 -11.46 -11.00 -6.91
C ARG A 121 -12.18 -9.70 -6.70
N TRP A 122 -11.49 -8.63 -6.82
CA TRP A 122 -12.06 -7.32 -6.66
C TRP A 122 -12.95 -7.03 -7.86
N GLU A 123 -14.06 -7.74 -7.90
CA GLU A 123 -14.90 -7.74 -9.08
C GLU A 123 -15.50 -6.40 -9.40
N ALA A 124 -15.88 -5.65 -8.37
CA ALA A 124 -16.47 -4.34 -8.60
C ALA A 124 -15.48 -3.39 -9.26
N ILE A 125 -14.24 -3.38 -8.78
CA ILE A 125 -13.22 -2.51 -9.34
C ILE A 125 -12.85 -2.93 -10.74
N ASP A 126 -12.69 -4.24 -10.95
CA ASP A 126 -12.33 -4.74 -12.26
C ASP A 126 -13.46 -4.47 -13.26
N ALA A 127 -14.69 -4.65 -12.85
CA ALA A 127 -15.82 -4.40 -13.75
C ALA A 127 -15.87 -2.94 -14.18
N GLU A 128 -15.59 -2.04 -13.25
CA GLU A 128 -15.58 -0.64 -13.61
C GLU A 128 -14.45 -0.30 -14.56
N ASN A 129 -13.28 -0.86 -14.30
CA ASN A 129 -12.15 -0.62 -15.17
C ASN A 129 -12.38 -1.15 -16.57
N GLU A 130 -13.00 -2.30 -16.66
CA GLU A 130 -13.26 -2.88 -17.97
C GLU A 130 -14.28 -2.13 -18.77
N ARG A 131 -15.19 -1.44 -18.12
CA ARG A 131 -16.17 -0.68 -18.85
C ARG A 131 -15.62 0.60 -19.41
N ILE A 132 -14.56 1.07 -18.86
CA ILE A 132 -13.93 2.28 -19.31
C ILE A 132 -13.09 2.01 -20.52
#